data_9644fa9f4c8bd4b59f941e16cb194fd8
#
_entry.id   9644fa9f4c8bd4b59f941e16cb194fd8
#
_cell.length_a   1.000
_cell.length_b   1.000
_cell.length_c   1.000
_cell.angle_alpha   90.00
_cell.angle_beta   90.00
_cell.angle_gamma   90.00
#
_symmetry.space_group_name_H-M   'P 1'
#
loop_
_entity.id
_entity.type
_entity.pdbx_description
1 polymer ?
#
loop_
_entity_poly.entity_id
_entity_poly.type
_entity_poly.pdbx_seq_one_letter_code
_entity_poly.pdbx_strand_id
1 'polypeptide(L)'
;LTLETTAKNFNYLLSRAYKMAKKDKHRVGRSTRYTSYDVRVDDALASEGIMIEYHAHDYRKSIKLRVNPSEVLGGSDLNLWKPNTRNIEALVEKLNEHIDDYFDSEYTLDDLILSRVEFTANLDVGKENVAAYIRLMHKIGKVKGFSAKYSVSDYAAEDIKKERSFDLEGKTNGIAFTIYDKEADLKERGKKEKARKAAGILRVEV
;
A
#
# COMPACT_ATOMS: atom_id res chain seq x y z
N LEU A 1 0.61 6.36 -2.68
CA LEU A 1 1.75 6.76 -3.52
C LEU A 1 2.90 5.77 -3.33
N THR A 2 3.62 5.46 -4.41
CA THR A 2 4.89 4.72 -4.33
C THR A 2 5.99 5.50 -5.02
N LEU A 3 7.06 5.77 -4.29
CA LEU A 3 8.27 6.42 -4.75
C LEU A 3 9.38 5.37 -4.83
N GLU A 4 10.24 5.44 -5.81
CA GLU A 4 11.30 4.46 -6.03
C GLU A 4 12.61 5.13 -6.44
N THR A 5 13.75 4.63 -5.96
CA THR A 5 15.07 5.01 -6.44
C THR A 5 16.00 3.82 -6.58
N THR A 6 16.97 3.93 -7.47
CA THR A 6 18.08 2.98 -7.56
C THR A 6 19.17 3.42 -6.58
N ALA A 7 19.33 2.70 -5.49
CA ALA A 7 20.23 3.12 -4.42
C ALA A 7 21.71 2.87 -4.75
N LYS A 8 22.50 3.92 -4.86
CA LYS A 8 23.96 3.81 -5.02
C LYS A 8 24.61 3.12 -3.82
N ASN A 9 24.14 3.43 -2.61
CA ASN A 9 24.66 2.90 -1.35
C ASN A 9 23.67 1.91 -0.69
N PHE A 10 23.01 1.06 -1.47
CA PHE A 10 21.96 0.15 -1.02
C PHE A 10 22.32 -0.65 0.25
N ASN A 11 23.50 -1.26 0.28
CA ASN A 11 23.91 -2.09 1.43
C ASN A 11 24.12 -1.25 2.69
N TYR A 12 24.60 -0.03 2.56
CA TYR A 12 24.76 0.90 3.68
C TYR A 12 23.39 1.33 4.21
N LEU A 13 22.49 1.77 3.34
CA LEU A 13 21.14 2.19 3.71
C LEU A 13 20.35 1.05 4.34
N LEU A 14 20.46 -0.15 3.77
CA LEU A 14 19.84 -1.34 4.33
C LEU A 14 20.39 -1.65 5.74
N SER A 15 21.69 -1.58 5.95
CA SER A 15 22.32 -1.77 7.26
C SER A 15 21.89 -0.72 8.27
N ARG A 16 21.78 0.54 7.85
CA ARG A 16 21.28 1.65 8.67
C ARG A 16 19.83 1.41 9.07
N ALA A 17 18.96 1.06 8.11
CA ALA A 17 17.56 0.76 8.37
C ALA A 17 17.39 -0.38 9.39
N TYR A 18 18.19 -1.44 9.29
CA TYR A 18 18.21 -2.52 10.29
C TYR A 18 18.61 -2.03 11.69
N LYS A 19 19.64 -1.18 11.78
CA LYS A 19 20.09 -0.64 13.07
C LYS A 19 19.00 0.25 13.70
N MET A 20 18.37 1.10 12.92
CA MET A 20 17.29 1.98 13.38
C MET A 20 16.08 1.15 13.81
N ALA A 21 15.61 0.24 12.97
CA ALA A 21 14.50 -0.65 13.28
C ALA A 21 14.76 -1.43 14.59
N LYS A 22 15.97 -1.90 14.82
CA LYS A 22 16.35 -2.58 16.05
C LYS A 22 16.34 -1.66 17.27
N LYS A 23 16.85 -0.41 17.12
CA LYS A 23 16.87 0.61 18.18
C LYS A 23 15.45 0.97 18.62
N ASP A 24 14.57 1.19 17.65
CA ASP A 24 13.20 1.65 17.87
C ASP A 24 12.21 0.50 18.09
N LYS A 25 12.73 -0.76 18.21
CA LYS A 25 11.93 -1.99 18.37
C LYS A 25 10.94 -2.26 17.22
N HIS A 26 11.25 -1.75 16.03
CA HIS A 26 10.46 -2.04 14.84
C HIS A 26 10.68 -3.47 14.37
N ARG A 27 9.65 -4.07 13.79
CA ARG A 27 9.78 -5.36 13.13
C ARG A 27 10.39 -5.17 11.75
N VAL A 28 11.35 -6.03 11.42
CA VAL A 28 11.90 -6.15 10.08
C VAL A 28 11.44 -7.47 9.49
N GLY A 29 10.52 -7.39 8.56
CA GLY A 29 10.11 -8.54 7.76
C GLY A 29 11.15 -8.84 6.68
N ARG A 30 11.50 -10.11 6.49
CA ARG A 30 12.35 -10.56 5.39
C ARG A 30 11.61 -11.62 4.61
N SER A 31 11.46 -11.39 3.30
CA SER A 31 10.96 -12.37 2.35
C SER A 31 12.07 -12.70 1.37
N THR A 32 12.35 -13.99 1.18
CA THR A 32 13.30 -14.47 0.16
C THR A 32 12.54 -15.23 -0.90
N ARG A 33 12.63 -14.78 -2.14
CA ARG A 33 12.21 -15.55 -3.30
C ARG A 33 13.39 -15.66 -4.25
N TYR A 34 13.93 -16.87 -4.42
CA TYR A 34 15.10 -17.17 -5.26
C TYR A 34 16.34 -16.35 -4.82
N THR A 35 17.00 -15.67 -5.74
CA THR A 35 18.17 -14.81 -5.51
C THR A 35 17.82 -13.39 -5.09
N SER A 36 16.53 -13.05 -4.99
CA SER A 36 16.06 -11.74 -4.54
C SER A 36 15.58 -11.80 -3.09
N TYR A 37 15.82 -10.74 -2.33
CA TYR A 37 15.21 -10.57 -1.01
C TYR A 37 14.59 -9.19 -0.91
N ASP A 38 13.39 -9.18 -0.33
CA ASP A 38 12.68 -7.97 0.03
C ASP A 38 12.79 -7.80 1.55
N VAL A 39 13.22 -6.64 1.97
CA VAL A 39 13.23 -6.27 3.38
C VAL A 39 12.24 -5.14 3.56
N ARG A 40 11.29 -5.35 4.46
CA ARG A 40 10.34 -4.32 4.86
C ARG A 40 10.73 -3.84 6.25
N VAL A 41 10.86 -2.54 6.40
CA VAL A 41 10.93 -1.90 7.71
C VAL A 41 9.50 -1.63 8.12
N ASP A 42 9.02 -2.42 9.09
CA ASP A 42 7.61 -2.48 9.44
C ASP A 42 7.37 -2.00 10.90
N ASP A 43 6.18 -1.55 11.17
CA ASP A 43 5.46 -1.25 12.39
C ASP A 43 5.34 0.21 12.83
N ALA A 44 6.38 0.95 13.21
CA ALA A 44 6.14 2.33 13.64
C ALA A 44 5.91 3.24 12.45
N LEU A 45 6.69 3.09 11.38
CA LEU A 45 6.46 3.82 10.13
C LEU A 45 5.17 3.42 9.44
N ALA A 46 4.78 2.13 9.51
CA ALA A 46 3.50 1.69 8.99
C ALA A 46 2.33 2.31 9.77
N SER A 47 2.49 2.59 11.08
CA SER A 47 1.50 3.33 11.86
C SER A 47 1.43 4.81 11.47
N GLU A 48 2.52 5.34 10.93
CA GLU A 48 2.64 6.71 10.40
C GLU A 48 2.32 6.81 8.91
N GLY A 49 1.88 5.73 8.29
CA GLY A 49 1.48 5.70 6.88
C GLY A 49 2.64 5.59 5.90
N ILE A 50 3.83 5.23 6.35
CA ILE A 50 5.03 5.04 5.51
C ILE A 50 5.51 3.60 5.64
N MET A 51 5.84 2.98 4.50
CA MET A 51 6.48 1.67 4.44
C MET A 51 7.70 1.76 3.53
N ILE A 52 8.83 1.27 4.01
CA ILE A 52 10.08 1.24 3.24
C ILE A 52 10.36 -0.21 2.84
N GLU A 53 10.52 -0.45 1.55
CA GLU A 53 10.85 -1.75 0.99
C GLU A 53 12.21 -1.68 0.29
N TYR A 54 13.11 -2.60 0.63
CA TYR A 54 14.40 -2.78 -0.01
C TYR A 54 14.33 -4.00 -0.92
N HIS A 55 14.48 -3.79 -2.23
CA HIS A 55 14.46 -4.85 -3.23
C HIS A 55 15.86 -5.08 -3.75
N ALA A 56 16.38 -6.30 -3.60
CA ALA A 56 17.64 -6.72 -4.17
C ALA A 56 17.40 -7.88 -5.15
N HIS A 57 17.57 -7.60 -6.41
CA HIS A 57 17.60 -8.59 -7.50
C HIS A 57 19.01 -8.65 -8.06
N ASP A 58 19.36 -9.73 -8.75
CA ASP A 58 20.71 -9.97 -9.27
C ASP A 58 21.26 -8.80 -10.10
N TYR A 59 20.39 -8.08 -10.80
CA TYR A 59 20.75 -6.99 -11.70
C TYR A 59 20.30 -5.60 -11.24
N ARG A 60 19.49 -5.52 -10.19
CA ARG A 60 18.92 -4.23 -9.75
C ARG A 60 18.66 -4.21 -8.26
N LYS A 61 19.16 -3.16 -7.62
CA LYS A 61 18.83 -2.84 -6.23
C LYS A 61 18.02 -1.56 -6.21
N SER A 62 16.86 -1.60 -5.57
CA SER A 62 16.00 -0.42 -5.45
C SER A 62 15.39 -0.31 -4.05
N ILE A 63 15.04 0.91 -3.69
CA ILE A 63 14.31 1.23 -2.48
C ILE A 63 12.96 1.78 -2.91
N LYS A 64 11.88 1.26 -2.32
CA LYS A 64 10.52 1.75 -2.53
C LYS A 64 9.98 2.33 -1.24
N LEU A 65 9.44 3.53 -1.35
CA LEU A 65 8.73 4.20 -0.28
C LEU A 65 7.24 4.17 -0.63
N ARG A 66 6.45 3.41 0.13
CA ARG A 66 4.99 3.43 0.01
C ARG A 66 4.42 4.39 1.03
N VAL A 67 3.62 5.31 0.57
CA VAL A 67 3.08 6.41 1.37
C VAL A 67 1.56 6.40 1.34
N ASN A 68 0.95 6.42 2.51
CA ASN A 68 -0.45 6.75 2.69
C ASN A 68 -0.56 8.22 3.18
N PRO A 69 -0.86 9.18 2.29
CA PRO A 69 -0.85 10.59 2.65
C PRO A 69 -1.78 10.94 3.82
N SER A 70 -2.93 10.26 3.92
CA SER A 70 -3.87 10.50 5.02
C SER A 70 -3.27 10.16 6.39
N GLU A 71 -2.57 9.02 6.48
CA GLU A 71 -1.96 8.60 7.75
C GLU A 71 -0.71 9.43 8.08
N VAL A 72 0.13 9.77 7.10
CA VAL A 72 1.31 10.63 7.28
C VAL A 72 0.92 11.99 7.85
N LEU A 73 -0.20 12.56 7.43
CA LEU A 73 -0.71 13.84 7.92
C LEU A 73 -1.60 13.71 9.18
N GLY A 74 -1.49 12.60 9.91
CA GLY A 74 -2.18 12.38 11.18
C GLY A 74 -3.66 12.01 11.06
N GLY A 75 -4.13 11.73 9.85
CA GLY A 75 -5.48 11.25 9.60
C GLY A 75 -5.61 9.73 9.71
N SER A 76 -6.61 9.19 9.05
CA SER A 76 -6.82 7.75 8.94
C SER A 76 -7.07 7.36 7.48
N ASP A 77 -6.87 6.09 7.17
CA ASP A 77 -7.16 5.57 5.84
C ASP A 77 -8.66 5.54 5.48
N LEU A 78 -9.53 5.88 6.43
CA LEU A 78 -10.96 6.10 6.18
C LEU A 78 -11.26 7.53 5.73
N ASN A 79 -10.45 8.50 6.15
CA ASN A 79 -10.54 9.89 5.74
C ASN A 79 -9.62 10.10 4.54
N LEU A 80 -10.18 10.12 3.34
CA LEU A 80 -9.40 10.23 2.12
C LEU A 80 -8.68 11.59 2.05
N TRP A 81 -7.42 11.53 1.74
CA TRP A 81 -6.59 12.70 1.51
C TRP A 81 -7.09 13.47 0.28
N LYS A 82 -7.20 14.79 0.41
CA LYS A 82 -7.55 15.69 -0.70
C LYS A 82 -6.30 16.43 -1.16
N PRO A 83 -5.80 16.18 -2.37
CA PRO A 83 -4.64 16.87 -2.89
C PRO A 83 -5.00 18.35 -3.17
N ASN A 84 -4.41 19.24 -2.40
CA ASN A 84 -4.36 20.68 -2.63
C ASN A 84 -2.95 21.16 -2.28
N THR A 85 -2.59 22.36 -2.70
CA THR A 85 -1.24 22.91 -2.53
C THR A 85 -0.74 22.76 -1.09
N ARG A 86 -1.53 23.20 -0.11
CA ARG A 86 -1.17 23.16 1.32
C ARG A 86 -0.92 21.71 1.80
N ASN A 87 -1.78 20.77 1.42
CA ASN A 87 -1.66 19.39 1.85
C ASN A 87 -0.49 18.68 1.14
N ILE A 88 -0.18 19.08 -0.09
CA ILE A 88 1.01 18.57 -0.81
C ILE A 88 2.28 19.08 -0.15
N GLU A 89 2.37 20.37 0.16
CA GLU A 89 3.52 20.97 0.86
C GLU A 89 3.74 20.30 2.23
N ALA A 90 2.70 20.15 3.04
CA ALA A 90 2.78 19.45 4.32
C ALA A 90 3.21 17.99 4.19
N LEU A 91 2.76 17.29 3.14
CA LEU A 91 3.19 15.91 2.87
C LEU A 91 4.66 15.86 2.48
N VAL A 92 5.12 16.76 1.63
CA VAL A 92 6.54 16.87 1.21
C VAL A 92 7.44 17.13 2.40
N GLU A 93 7.07 18.08 3.28
CA GLU A 93 7.81 18.37 4.50
C GLU A 93 7.95 17.14 5.39
N LYS A 94 6.85 16.45 5.67
CA LYS A 94 6.84 15.22 6.47
C LYS A 94 7.67 14.09 5.83
N LEU A 95 7.59 13.92 4.52
CA LEU A 95 8.37 12.91 3.83
C LEU A 95 9.87 13.21 3.89
N ASN A 96 10.28 14.48 3.76
CA ASN A 96 11.68 14.87 3.89
C ASN A 96 12.22 14.62 5.31
N GLU A 97 11.44 14.89 6.37
CA GLU A 97 11.80 14.52 7.74
C GLU A 97 12.11 13.01 7.86
N HIS A 98 11.23 12.15 7.32
CA HIS A 98 11.44 10.71 7.35
C HIS A 98 12.58 10.22 6.45
N ILE A 99 12.79 10.86 5.30
CA ILE A 99 13.91 10.54 4.39
C ILE A 99 15.23 10.85 5.10
N ASP A 100 15.34 11.97 5.77
CA ASP A 100 16.52 12.36 6.55
C ASP A 100 16.84 11.34 7.65
N ASP A 101 15.82 10.89 8.36
CA ASP A 101 15.97 9.93 9.44
C ASP A 101 16.44 8.54 8.94
N TYR A 102 15.91 8.07 7.81
CA TYR A 102 16.12 6.69 7.33
C TYR A 102 17.16 6.55 6.25
N PHE A 103 17.36 7.56 5.41
CA PHE A 103 18.23 7.44 4.22
C PHE A 103 19.56 8.21 4.32
N ASP A 104 19.77 8.99 5.36
CA ASP A 104 20.88 9.97 5.42
C ASP A 104 20.64 11.23 4.58
N SER A 105 21.23 12.33 4.98
CA SER A 105 21.11 13.64 4.33
C SER A 105 21.56 13.69 2.86
N GLU A 106 22.12 12.59 2.34
CA GLU A 106 22.47 12.45 0.92
C GLU A 106 21.28 12.22 0.00
N TYR A 107 20.08 11.91 0.55
CA TYR A 107 18.86 11.64 -0.22
C TYR A 107 17.79 12.65 0.12
N THR A 108 17.13 13.13 -0.91
CA THR A 108 15.95 14.01 -0.82
C THR A 108 14.78 13.38 -1.56
N LEU A 109 13.60 13.94 -1.40
CA LEU A 109 12.43 13.51 -2.15
C LEU A 109 12.64 13.63 -3.68
N ASP A 110 13.49 14.57 -4.12
CA ASP A 110 13.81 14.77 -5.54
C ASP A 110 14.64 13.64 -6.16
N ASP A 111 15.31 12.83 -5.32
CA ASP A 111 16.02 11.63 -5.78
C ASP A 111 15.10 10.42 -6.00
N LEU A 112 13.81 10.55 -5.67
CA LEU A 112 12.81 9.51 -5.77
C LEU A 112 11.90 9.75 -6.98
N ILE A 113 11.64 8.70 -7.73
CA ILE A 113 10.72 8.73 -8.87
C ILE A 113 9.35 8.23 -8.41
N LEU A 114 8.30 8.99 -8.68
CA LEU A 114 6.93 8.55 -8.46
C LEU A 114 6.60 7.41 -9.43
N SER A 115 6.58 6.18 -8.94
CA SER A 115 6.38 4.97 -9.75
C SER A 115 4.93 4.47 -9.74
N ARG A 116 4.13 4.86 -8.73
CA ARG A 116 2.72 4.46 -8.63
C ARG A 116 1.89 5.49 -7.88
N VAL A 117 0.72 5.78 -8.42
CA VAL A 117 -0.33 6.56 -7.75
C VAL A 117 -1.57 5.70 -7.64
N GLU A 118 -2.22 5.69 -6.50
CA GLU A 118 -3.51 5.04 -6.28
C GLU A 118 -4.57 6.10 -5.99
N PHE A 119 -5.64 6.08 -6.75
CA PHE A 119 -6.83 6.88 -6.51
C PHE A 119 -7.83 6.04 -5.74
N THR A 120 -8.32 6.57 -4.63
CA THR A 120 -9.18 5.82 -3.72
C THR A 120 -10.49 6.55 -3.49
N ALA A 121 -11.60 5.82 -3.49
CA ALA A 121 -12.90 6.31 -3.08
C ALA A 121 -13.52 5.38 -2.03
N ASN A 122 -14.18 5.95 -1.03
CA ASN A 122 -14.99 5.24 -0.06
C ASN A 122 -16.47 5.53 -0.35
N LEU A 123 -17.23 4.47 -0.63
CA LEU A 123 -18.67 4.54 -0.87
C LEU A 123 -19.39 3.90 0.32
N ASP A 124 -20.15 4.68 1.06
CA ASP A 124 -21.07 4.11 2.06
C ASP A 124 -22.30 3.58 1.34
N VAL A 125 -22.41 2.26 1.29
CA VAL A 125 -23.52 1.55 0.63
C VAL A 125 -24.44 0.84 1.62
N GLY A 126 -24.14 0.96 2.91
CA GLY A 126 -24.78 0.18 3.96
C GLY A 126 -24.19 -1.22 4.08
N LYS A 127 -24.06 -1.69 5.30
CA LYS A 127 -23.35 -2.94 5.64
C LYS A 127 -23.96 -4.17 4.94
N GLU A 128 -25.26 -4.22 4.82
CA GLU A 128 -26.02 -5.30 4.19
C GLU A 128 -25.84 -5.37 2.68
N ASN A 129 -25.41 -4.27 2.05
CA ASN A 129 -25.32 -4.15 0.61
C ASN A 129 -23.91 -4.41 0.07
N VAL A 130 -22.84 -4.33 0.90
CA VAL A 130 -21.45 -4.46 0.45
C VAL A 130 -21.23 -5.74 -0.37
N ALA A 131 -21.59 -6.89 0.16
CA ALA A 131 -21.44 -8.16 -0.53
C ALA A 131 -22.28 -8.24 -1.82
N ALA A 132 -23.45 -7.61 -1.86
CA ALA A 132 -24.29 -7.57 -3.05
C ALA A 132 -23.64 -6.76 -4.18
N TYR A 133 -23.05 -5.62 -3.86
CA TYR A 133 -22.29 -4.80 -4.83
C TYR A 133 -21.10 -5.56 -5.39
N ILE A 134 -20.30 -6.22 -4.54
CA ILE A 134 -19.14 -6.99 -4.99
C ILE A 134 -19.60 -8.14 -5.90
N ARG A 135 -20.64 -8.88 -5.54
CA ARG A 135 -21.22 -9.93 -6.40
C ARG A 135 -21.74 -9.38 -7.73
N LEU A 136 -22.32 -8.18 -7.73
CA LEU A 136 -22.75 -7.52 -8.96
C LEU A 136 -21.56 -7.22 -9.87
N MET A 137 -20.43 -6.74 -9.32
CA MET A 137 -19.22 -6.49 -10.10
C MET A 137 -18.66 -7.78 -10.73
N HIS A 138 -18.71 -8.91 -10.03
CA HIS A 138 -18.34 -10.21 -10.61
C HIS A 138 -19.22 -10.64 -11.80
N LYS A 139 -20.46 -10.13 -11.88
CA LYS A 139 -21.38 -10.40 -12.99
C LYS A 139 -21.14 -9.53 -14.23
N ILE A 140 -20.34 -8.46 -14.14
CA ILE A 140 -20.02 -7.58 -15.29
C ILE A 140 -19.28 -8.38 -16.38
N GLY A 141 -18.63 -9.48 -16.01
CA GLY A 141 -17.95 -10.35 -16.95
C GLY A 141 -16.62 -9.77 -17.46
N LYS A 142 -16.31 -10.01 -18.73
CA LYS A 142 -15.03 -9.60 -19.32
C LYS A 142 -15.04 -8.09 -19.62
N VAL A 143 -14.12 -7.36 -19.01
CA VAL A 143 -13.84 -5.96 -19.34
C VAL A 143 -12.72 -5.93 -20.39
N LYS A 144 -12.94 -5.23 -21.52
CA LYS A 144 -11.96 -5.13 -22.59
C LYS A 144 -10.67 -4.49 -22.09
N GLY A 145 -9.54 -5.16 -22.30
CA GLY A 145 -8.22 -4.67 -21.88
C GLY A 145 -7.84 -5.03 -20.44
N PHE A 146 -8.71 -5.72 -19.70
CA PHE A 146 -8.47 -6.16 -18.34
C PHE A 146 -8.57 -7.68 -18.22
N SER A 147 -7.89 -8.22 -17.21
CA SER A 147 -8.05 -9.60 -16.73
C SER A 147 -8.50 -9.58 -15.28
N ALA A 148 -9.43 -10.42 -14.92
CA ALA A 148 -9.79 -10.63 -13.52
C ALA A 148 -8.60 -11.28 -12.81
N LYS A 149 -8.20 -10.73 -11.69
CA LYS A 149 -7.12 -11.27 -10.86
C LYS A 149 -7.74 -12.13 -9.77
N TYR A 150 -7.78 -13.43 -10.00
CA TYR A 150 -8.11 -14.39 -8.96
C TYR A 150 -6.83 -14.79 -8.24
N SER A 151 -6.72 -14.50 -6.98
CA SER A 151 -5.63 -15.03 -6.14
C SER A 151 -5.89 -16.53 -5.94
N VAL A 152 -5.17 -17.35 -6.70
CA VAL A 152 -5.25 -18.81 -6.66
C VAL A 152 -4.44 -19.31 -5.46
N SER A 153 -5.04 -19.44 -4.29
CA SER A 153 -4.38 -20.18 -3.20
C SER A 153 -5.32 -20.87 -2.23
N ASP A 154 -6.44 -21.29 -2.49
CA ASP A 154 -7.30 -22.25 -1.75
C ASP A 154 -8.72 -22.18 -2.28
N TYR A 155 -9.24 -23.26 -2.80
CA TYR A 155 -10.61 -23.34 -3.33
C TYR A 155 -11.68 -22.95 -2.30
N ALA A 156 -11.45 -23.18 -1.01
CA ALA A 156 -12.36 -22.74 0.06
C ALA A 156 -12.25 -21.24 0.40
N ALA A 157 -11.05 -20.64 0.21
CA ALA A 157 -10.84 -19.21 0.40
C ALA A 157 -11.32 -18.39 -0.81
N GLU A 158 -11.49 -19.02 -1.96
CA GLU A 158 -11.91 -18.36 -3.20
C GLU A 158 -13.35 -17.84 -3.13
N ASP A 159 -14.27 -18.59 -2.54
CA ASP A 159 -15.66 -18.16 -2.39
C ASP A 159 -15.79 -17.00 -1.41
N ILE A 160 -15.03 -17.03 -0.31
CA ILE A 160 -15.02 -15.95 0.67
C ILE A 160 -14.37 -14.69 0.08
N LYS A 161 -13.31 -14.82 -0.70
CA LYS A 161 -12.67 -13.68 -1.38
C LYS A 161 -13.55 -13.09 -2.48
N LYS A 162 -14.25 -13.90 -3.25
CA LYS A 162 -15.24 -13.44 -4.24
C LYS A 162 -16.38 -12.61 -3.63
N GLU A 163 -16.70 -12.82 -2.36
CA GLU A 163 -17.68 -12.01 -1.65
C GLU A 163 -17.10 -10.73 -1.02
N ARG A 164 -15.78 -10.61 -0.94
CA ARG A 164 -15.09 -9.49 -0.25
C ARG A 164 -14.32 -8.56 -1.17
N SER A 165 -13.95 -9.00 -2.35
CA SER A 165 -13.23 -8.18 -3.32
C SER A 165 -13.53 -8.54 -4.77
N PHE A 166 -13.29 -7.57 -5.64
CA PHE A 166 -13.30 -7.72 -7.10
C PHE A 166 -12.08 -6.98 -7.64
N ASP A 167 -11.21 -7.69 -8.35
CA ASP A 167 -9.93 -7.18 -8.84
C ASP A 167 -9.82 -7.32 -10.34
N LEU A 168 -9.42 -6.24 -11.02
CA LEU A 168 -9.09 -6.21 -12.44
C LEU A 168 -7.67 -5.67 -12.64
N GLU A 169 -6.91 -6.32 -13.49
CA GLU A 169 -5.57 -5.87 -13.88
C GLU A 169 -5.54 -5.61 -15.39
N GLY A 170 -5.10 -4.41 -15.76
CA GLY A 170 -4.93 -4.02 -17.15
C GLY A 170 -3.79 -4.80 -17.80
N LYS A 171 -4.02 -5.36 -18.98
CA LYS A 171 -3.07 -6.24 -19.68
C LYS A 171 -1.80 -5.55 -20.15
N THR A 172 -1.88 -4.25 -20.45
CA THR A 172 -0.79 -3.51 -21.12
C THR A 172 -0.48 -2.14 -20.53
N ASN A 173 -1.35 -1.60 -19.69
CA ASN A 173 -1.27 -0.20 -19.25
C ASN A 173 -0.86 0.00 -17.78
N GLY A 174 -0.59 -1.09 -17.05
CA GLY A 174 -0.22 -1.02 -15.64
C GLY A 174 -1.32 -0.50 -14.70
N ILE A 175 -2.56 -0.34 -15.20
CA ILE A 175 -3.70 0.07 -14.39
C ILE A 175 -4.27 -1.15 -13.68
N ALA A 176 -4.49 -1.04 -12.38
CA ALA A 176 -5.25 -2.01 -11.60
C ALA A 176 -6.49 -1.34 -11.02
N PHE A 177 -7.57 -2.10 -10.92
CA PHE A 177 -8.82 -1.64 -10.34
C PHE A 177 -9.27 -2.66 -9.31
N THR A 178 -9.49 -2.22 -8.08
CA THR A 178 -9.90 -3.07 -6.98
C THR A 178 -11.12 -2.48 -6.28
N ILE A 179 -12.12 -3.31 -6.03
CA ILE A 179 -13.26 -2.99 -5.17
C ILE A 179 -13.29 -4.00 -4.05
N TYR A 180 -13.42 -3.55 -2.79
CA TYR A 180 -13.44 -4.47 -1.66
C TYR A 180 -14.20 -3.94 -0.44
N ASP A 181 -14.56 -4.90 0.44
CA ASP A 181 -15.14 -4.64 1.75
C ASP A 181 -14.06 -4.09 2.70
N LYS A 182 -14.16 -2.80 3.01
CA LYS A 182 -13.16 -2.13 3.89
C LYS A 182 -13.23 -2.60 5.33
N GLU A 183 -14.41 -2.97 5.82
CA GLU A 183 -14.56 -3.57 7.16
C GLU A 183 -13.80 -4.90 7.25
N ALA A 184 -13.98 -5.77 6.25
CA ALA A 184 -13.32 -7.07 6.19
C ALA A 184 -11.80 -6.94 6.09
N ASP A 185 -11.28 -6.06 5.21
CA ASP A 185 -9.84 -5.76 5.09
C ASP A 185 -9.23 -5.33 6.43
N LEU A 186 -9.86 -4.40 7.13
CA LEU A 186 -9.37 -3.91 8.41
C LEU A 186 -9.42 -4.97 9.53
N LYS A 187 -10.42 -5.86 9.49
CA LYS A 187 -10.50 -7.00 10.42
C LYS A 187 -9.35 -7.98 10.19
N GLU A 188 -9.04 -8.32 8.95
CA GLU A 188 -7.91 -9.20 8.59
C GLU A 188 -6.57 -8.62 9.05
N ARG A 189 -6.42 -7.29 8.99
CA ARG A 189 -5.24 -6.57 9.50
C ARG A 189 -5.24 -6.37 11.02
N GLY A 190 -6.22 -6.91 11.76
CA GLY A 190 -6.31 -6.80 13.22
C GLY A 190 -6.76 -5.41 13.73
N LYS A 191 -7.12 -4.48 12.84
CA LYS A 191 -7.51 -3.09 13.18
C LYS A 191 -8.99 -3.00 13.59
N LYS A 192 -9.38 -3.67 14.68
CA LYS A 192 -10.80 -3.88 15.10
C LYS A 192 -11.60 -2.58 15.24
N GLU A 193 -11.04 -1.54 15.84
CA GLU A 193 -11.77 -0.26 16.02
C GLU A 193 -12.00 0.46 14.70
N LYS A 194 -10.97 0.51 13.82
CA LYS A 194 -11.11 1.08 12.49
C LYS A 194 -12.11 0.28 11.65
N ALA A 195 -12.13 -1.06 11.79
CA ALA A 195 -13.08 -1.92 11.11
C ALA A 195 -14.54 -1.60 11.47
N ARG A 196 -14.84 -1.35 12.74
CA ARG A 196 -16.20 -0.94 13.15
C ARG A 196 -16.65 0.36 12.48
N LYS A 197 -15.73 1.33 12.32
CA LYS A 197 -16.01 2.60 11.63
C LYS A 197 -16.13 2.46 10.12
N ALA A 198 -15.61 1.36 9.56
CA ALA A 198 -15.67 1.05 8.14
C ALA A 198 -16.86 0.18 7.75
N ALA A 199 -17.76 -0.14 8.69
CA ALA A 199 -18.93 -0.94 8.41
C ALA A 199 -19.81 -0.28 7.33
N GLY A 200 -20.10 -1.02 6.25
CA GLY A 200 -20.86 -0.50 5.11
C GLY A 200 -20.03 0.25 4.06
N ILE A 201 -18.71 0.37 4.24
CA ILE A 201 -17.84 1.04 3.27
C ILE A 201 -17.36 0.03 2.22
N LEU A 202 -17.73 0.30 0.98
CA LEU A 202 -17.16 -0.29 -0.22
C LEU A 202 -16.01 0.61 -0.69
N ARG A 203 -14.78 0.10 -0.69
CA ARG A 203 -13.62 0.85 -1.16
C ARG A 203 -13.34 0.52 -2.62
N VAL A 204 -13.07 1.56 -3.39
CA VAL A 204 -12.65 1.49 -4.79
C VAL A 204 -11.25 2.08 -4.90
N GLU A 205 -10.33 1.35 -5.53
CA GLU A 205 -8.94 1.77 -5.78
C GLU A 205 -8.60 1.56 -7.25
N VAL A 206 -7.89 2.55 -7.84
CA VAL A 206 -7.43 2.51 -9.23
C VAL A 206 -5.95 2.88 -9.30
#